data_d6d282e71ecf3c57f07fcaa2a85ce998
#
_entry.id   d6d282e71ecf3c57f07fcaa2a85ce998
#
_cell.length_a   1.000
_cell.length_b   1.000
_cell.length_c   1.000
_cell.angle_alpha   90.00
_cell.angle_beta   90.00
_cell.angle_gamma   90.00
#
_symmetry.space_group_name_H-M   'P 1'
#
loop_
_entity.id
_entity.type
_entity.pdbx_description
1 polymer ?
#
loop_
_entity_poly.entity_id
_entity_poly.type
_entity_poly.pdbx_seq_one_letter_code
_entity_poly.pdbx_strand_id
1 'polypeptide(L)'
;MVQGSGGVGGLGSVTSVGSLGTCTSINFIFAKLQMELAASAKDSALDYIKQVEKAQADQKEVADMLNKLRDLQENAADEKGTSNMGTFKNCKAKDGSSKGTAAEELSKVEGYITDAKRLQAQANLKTSENKKSSGEYESTMMPNGMERYFKDNDDYGVSARQNGSEWQRAIDNLEDRKAALEVFAYMDTHGLAYSAGSSKDDLDVAIQSLQAHQETIGTDIQTLMVYVQDFMGQYNSYTQGANSAIQSGMQTLTSVARGQ
;
A
#
# COMPACT_ATOMS: atom_id res chain seq x y z
N MET A 1 17.57 -3.92 18.86
CA MET A 1 18.64 -4.83 18.45
C MET A 1 18.05 -5.84 17.49
N VAL A 2 18.17 -5.63 16.20
CA VAL A 2 17.79 -6.60 15.17
C VAL A 2 19.07 -6.98 14.45
N GLN A 3 19.50 -8.22 14.66
CA GLN A 3 20.61 -8.82 13.90
C GLN A 3 20.13 -9.10 12.49
N GLY A 4 20.60 -8.33 11.54
CA GLY A 4 20.52 -8.63 10.13
C GLY A 4 21.52 -9.71 9.76
N SER A 5 21.05 -10.96 9.60
CA SER A 5 21.79 -12.03 8.98
C SER A 5 21.77 -11.80 7.47
N GLY A 6 22.78 -11.11 6.94
CA GLY A 6 23.07 -11.03 5.52
C GLY A 6 23.63 -12.38 5.05
N GLY A 7 22.77 -13.21 4.49
CA GLY A 7 23.19 -14.38 3.74
C GLY A 7 23.90 -13.95 2.47
N VAL A 8 25.22 -14.08 2.43
CA VAL A 8 26.01 -13.97 1.20
C VAL A 8 25.61 -15.16 0.32
N GLY A 9 24.73 -14.90 -0.65
CA GLY A 9 24.34 -15.86 -1.67
C GLY A 9 25.58 -16.32 -2.42
N GLY A 10 25.75 -17.64 -2.46
CA GLY A 10 26.91 -18.31 -2.94
C GLY A 10 27.36 -17.84 -4.31
N LEU A 11 28.66 -17.67 -4.42
CA LEU A 11 29.38 -17.59 -5.68
C LEU A 11 29.00 -18.80 -6.54
N GLY A 12 28.13 -18.55 -7.52
CA GLY A 12 27.78 -19.54 -8.52
C GLY A 12 29.05 -20.14 -9.10
N SER A 13 29.12 -21.45 -9.00
CA SER A 13 30.19 -22.30 -9.52
C SER A 13 30.65 -21.79 -10.89
N VAL A 14 31.90 -21.34 -10.96
CA VAL A 14 32.60 -21.06 -12.23
C VAL A 14 32.96 -22.42 -12.84
N THR A 15 31.95 -23.05 -13.45
CA THR A 15 32.19 -24.28 -14.23
C THR A 15 32.29 -23.95 -15.70
N SER A 16 33.39 -24.40 -16.29
CA SER A 16 33.78 -24.39 -17.69
C SER A 16 34.35 -23.07 -18.22
N VAL A 17 35.60 -22.80 -17.86
CA VAL A 17 36.51 -22.14 -18.80
C VAL A 17 36.74 -23.17 -19.92
N GLY A 18 35.88 -23.14 -20.94
CA GLY A 18 36.13 -23.85 -22.19
C GLY A 18 37.50 -23.44 -22.70
N SER A 19 38.33 -24.41 -23.03
CA SER A 19 39.64 -24.32 -23.63
C SER A 19 39.69 -23.22 -24.71
N LEU A 20 40.03 -22.02 -24.31
CA LEU A 20 40.53 -20.98 -25.20
C LEU A 20 42.04 -21.17 -25.26
N GLY A 21 42.54 -21.44 -26.45
CA GLY A 21 43.97 -21.70 -26.73
C GLY A 21 44.87 -20.67 -26.05
N THR A 22 46.06 -21.14 -25.70
CA THR A 22 47.10 -20.58 -24.84
C THR A 22 47.71 -19.22 -25.26
N CYS A 23 46.88 -18.24 -25.67
CA CYS A 23 47.29 -16.84 -25.91
C CYS A 23 46.20 -15.87 -25.47
N THR A 24 45.63 -16.07 -24.29
CA THR A 24 44.69 -15.02 -23.76
C THR A 24 45.54 -13.90 -23.19
N SER A 25 45.69 -12.80 -23.96
CA SER A 25 46.30 -11.56 -23.46
C SER A 25 45.66 -11.19 -22.12
N ILE A 26 46.49 -10.78 -21.17
CA ILE A 26 46.04 -10.30 -19.84
C ILE A 26 44.95 -9.24 -19.96
N ASN A 27 44.97 -8.45 -21.03
CA ASN A 27 43.98 -7.42 -21.34
C ASN A 27 42.60 -8.03 -21.61
N PHE A 28 42.49 -9.20 -22.27
CA PHE A 28 41.21 -9.89 -22.50
C PHE A 28 40.66 -10.52 -21.23
N ILE A 29 41.56 -11.07 -20.36
CA ILE A 29 41.13 -11.57 -19.04
C ILE A 29 40.61 -10.43 -18.19
N PHE A 30 41.29 -9.29 -18.17
CA PHE A 30 40.87 -8.12 -17.46
C PHE A 30 39.53 -7.56 -18.01
N ALA A 31 39.37 -7.47 -19.33
CA ALA A 31 38.13 -7.07 -19.97
C ALA A 31 36.95 -7.98 -19.57
N LYS A 32 37.18 -9.31 -19.55
CA LYS A 32 36.15 -10.27 -19.12
C LYS A 32 35.73 -10.04 -17.67
N LEU A 33 36.71 -9.87 -16.76
CA LEU A 33 36.42 -9.55 -15.36
C LEU A 33 35.61 -8.24 -15.21
N GLN A 34 35.98 -7.21 -15.94
CA GLN A 34 35.24 -5.93 -15.94
C GLN A 34 33.79 -6.11 -16.44
N MET A 35 33.56 -6.95 -17.45
CA MET A 35 32.22 -7.25 -17.96
C MET A 35 31.38 -8.02 -16.94
N GLU A 36 31.97 -8.96 -16.19
CA GLU A 36 31.28 -9.68 -15.13
C GLU A 36 30.90 -8.74 -13.97
N LEU A 37 31.79 -7.81 -13.59
CA LEU A 37 31.50 -6.78 -12.60
C LEU A 37 30.42 -5.81 -13.08
N ALA A 38 30.45 -5.42 -14.37
CA ALA A 38 29.40 -4.60 -14.97
C ALA A 38 28.03 -5.30 -14.92
N ALA A 39 27.95 -6.59 -15.26
CA ALA A 39 26.73 -7.37 -15.17
C ALA A 39 26.18 -7.40 -13.74
N SER A 40 27.03 -7.66 -12.74
CA SER A 40 26.64 -7.65 -11.34
C SER A 40 26.14 -6.27 -10.87
N ALA A 41 26.79 -5.19 -11.26
CA ALA A 41 26.35 -3.82 -10.94
C ALA A 41 24.99 -3.49 -11.59
N LYS A 42 24.79 -3.90 -12.84
CA LYS A 42 23.51 -3.77 -13.53
C LYS A 42 22.38 -4.52 -12.82
N ASP A 43 22.62 -5.75 -12.43
CA ASP A 43 21.61 -6.56 -11.73
C ASP A 43 21.24 -5.94 -10.39
N SER A 44 22.24 -5.45 -9.64
CA SER A 44 21.99 -4.70 -8.40
C SER A 44 21.16 -3.44 -8.64
N ALA A 45 21.48 -2.66 -9.66
CA ALA A 45 20.72 -1.48 -10.03
C ALA A 45 19.25 -1.80 -10.36
N LEU A 46 19.02 -2.88 -11.11
CA LEU A 46 17.66 -3.34 -11.46
C LEU A 46 16.86 -3.78 -10.22
N ASP A 47 17.51 -4.41 -9.25
CA ASP A 47 16.83 -4.81 -8.01
C ASP A 47 16.45 -3.60 -7.15
N TYR A 48 17.29 -2.56 -7.08
CA TYR A 48 16.94 -1.31 -6.42
C TYR A 48 15.85 -0.53 -7.18
N ILE A 49 15.83 -0.56 -8.51
CA ILE A 49 14.75 0.03 -9.31
C ILE A 49 13.40 -0.62 -8.96
N LYS A 50 13.33 -1.95 -8.86
CA LYS A 50 12.11 -2.65 -8.43
C LYS A 50 11.66 -2.24 -7.03
N GLN A 51 12.61 -2.02 -6.11
CA GLN A 51 12.30 -1.53 -4.77
C GLN A 51 11.75 -0.11 -4.79
N VAL A 52 12.30 0.78 -5.64
CA VAL A 52 11.78 2.13 -5.87
C VAL A 52 10.36 2.09 -6.42
N GLU A 53 10.10 1.26 -7.44
CA GLU A 53 8.77 1.10 -8.02
C GLU A 53 7.74 0.63 -6.97
N LYS A 54 8.12 -0.31 -6.12
CA LYS A 54 7.27 -0.77 -5.02
C LYS A 54 7.00 0.36 -4.02
N ALA A 55 8.04 1.06 -3.57
CA ALA A 55 7.89 2.15 -2.61
C ALA A 55 7.05 3.32 -3.18
N GLN A 56 7.14 3.59 -4.50
CA GLN A 56 6.26 4.55 -5.16
C GLN A 56 4.79 4.10 -5.19
N ALA A 57 4.54 2.80 -5.40
CA ALA A 57 3.19 2.25 -5.31
C ALA A 57 2.63 2.38 -3.89
N ASP A 58 3.42 2.04 -2.86
CA ASP A 58 3.06 2.19 -1.46
C ASP A 58 2.79 3.67 -1.11
N GLN A 59 3.62 4.60 -1.61
CA GLN A 59 3.42 6.05 -1.42
C GLN A 59 2.10 6.54 -2.02
N LYS A 60 1.74 6.04 -3.20
CA LYS A 60 0.46 6.34 -3.85
C LYS A 60 -0.71 5.80 -3.03
N GLU A 61 -0.62 4.57 -2.54
CA GLU A 61 -1.65 3.96 -1.70
C GLU A 61 -1.90 4.79 -0.43
N VAL A 62 -0.83 5.24 0.24
CA VAL A 62 -0.93 6.15 1.40
C VAL A 62 -1.57 7.48 1.03
N ALA A 63 -1.25 8.04 -0.13
CA ALA A 63 -1.88 9.29 -0.61
C ALA A 63 -3.38 9.12 -0.84
N ASP A 64 -3.81 7.99 -1.42
CA ASP A 64 -5.22 7.67 -1.62
C ASP A 64 -5.96 7.51 -0.27
N MET A 65 -5.31 6.89 0.74
CA MET A 65 -5.85 6.78 2.09
C MET A 65 -5.96 8.13 2.81
N LEU A 66 -4.97 9.00 2.64
CA LEU A 66 -5.01 10.37 3.17
C LEU A 66 -6.18 11.17 2.58
N ASN A 67 -6.44 11.03 1.28
CA ASN A 67 -7.57 11.67 0.64
C ASN A 67 -8.91 11.15 1.20
N LYS A 68 -9.06 9.82 1.35
CA LYS A 68 -10.25 9.23 1.98
C LYS A 68 -10.51 9.79 3.39
N LEU A 69 -9.48 9.89 4.25
CA LEU A 69 -9.65 10.44 5.60
C LEU A 69 -10.00 11.92 5.59
N ARG A 70 -9.44 12.71 4.65
CA ARG A 70 -9.77 14.14 4.52
C ARG A 70 -11.23 14.35 4.06
N ASP A 71 -11.68 13.55 3.09
CA ASP A 71 -13.08 13.58 2.65
C ASP A 71 -14.02 13.23 3.80
N LEU A 72 -13.70 12.21 4.60
CA LEU A 72 -14.47 11.86 5.80
C LEU A 72 -14.42 12.96 6.86
N GLN A 73 -13.28 13.63 7.04
CA GLN A 73 -13.12 14.74 7.98
C GLN A 73 -13.90 15.98 7.54
N GLU A 74 -13.95 16.28 6.25
CA GLU A 74 -14.75 17.39 5.70
C GLU A 74 -16.23 17.15 5.95
N ASN A 75 -16.72 15.94 5.67
CA ASN A 75 -18.11 15.55 5.96
C ASN A 75 -18.44 15.55 7.46
N ALA A 76 -17.48 15.25 8.33
CA ALA A 76 -17.65 15.29 9.78
C ALA A 76 -17.69 16.73 10.34
N ALA A 77 -17.14 17.70 9.63
CA ALA A 77 -17.05 19.10 10.10
C ALA A 77 -18.39 19.84 10.11
N ASP A 78 -19.36 19.43 9.29
CA ASP A 78 -20.66 20.11 9.17
C ASP A 78 -21.64 19.78 10.31
N GLU A 79 -21.37 18.75 11.11
CA GLU A 79 -22.21 18.36 12.24
C GLU A 79 -21.43 18.42 13.57
N LYS A 80 -21.39 19.57 14.22
CA LYS A 80 -21.04 19.80 15.66
C LYS A 80 -20.35 18.66 16.41
N GLY A 81 -19.32 18.04 15.81
CA GLY A 81 -18.43 17.08 16.49
C GLY A 81 -18.89 15.61 16.51
N THR A 82 -19.99 15.25 15.91
CA THR A 82 -20.40 13.86 15.73
C THR A 82 -20.49 13.53 14.25
N SER A 83 -19.52 12.76 13.75
CA SER A 83 -19.66 12.19 12.41
C SER A 83 -20.75 11.10 12.42
N ASN A 84 -21.45 10.95 11.30
CA ASN A 84 -22.45 9.88 11.12
C ASN A 84 -21.86 8.47 11.21
N MET A 85 -20.53 8.34 11.27
CA MET A 85 -19.82 7.05 11.36
C MET A 85 -19.87 6.42 12.76
N GLY A 86 -20.29 7.15 13.80
CA GLY A 86 -20.19 6.69 15.18
C GLY A 86 -18.74 6.48 15.65
N THR A 87 -18.51 5.60 16.60
CA THR A 87 -17.18 5.32 17.15
C THR A 87 -16.62 3.97 16.67
N PHE A 88 -15.30 3.82 16.68
CA PHE A 88 -14.58 2.59 16.30
C PHE A 88 -14.12 1.79 17.53
N LYS A 89 -14.99 1.66 18.53
CA LYS A 89 -14.69 1.00 19.83
C LYS A 89 -14.17 -0.43 19.72
N ASN A 90 -14.44 -1.11 18.61
CA ASN A 90 -14.00 -2.49 18.38
C ASN A 90 -12.63 -2.55 17.67
N CYS A 91 -12.06 -1.42 17.26
CA CYS A 91 -10.76 -1.35 16.63
C CYS A 91 -9.66 -1.07 17.67
N LYS A 92 -8.42 -1.32 17.28
CA LYS A 92 -7.24 -1.14 18.13
C LYS A 92 -7.07 0.34 18.48
N ALA A 93 -7.46 0.71 19.69
CA ALA A 93 -7.21 2.06 20.18
C ALA A 93 -5.74 2.23 20.58
N LYS A 94 -5.25 3.48 20.54
CA LYS A 94 -3.89 3.86 20.97
C LYS A 94 -3.56 3.48 22.43
N ASP A 95 -4.59 3.28 23.26
CA ASP A 95 -4.48 2.89 24.67
C ASP A 95 -4.34 1.37 24.91
N GLY A 96 -4.29 0.57 23.83
CA GLY A 96 -4.15 -0.88 23.90
C GLY A 96 -5.42 -1.63 24.31
N SER A 97 -6.55 -0.96 24.48
CA SER A 97 -7.86 -1.58 24.76
C SER A 97 -8.51 -2.17 23.49
N SER A 98 -7.85 -3.13 22.88
CA SER A 98 -8.29 -3.72 21.62
C SER A 98 -9.33 -4.83 21.86
N LYS A 99 -10.49 -4.76 21.23
CA LYS A 99 -11.47 -5.86 21.14
C LYS A 99 -11.47 -6.59 19.79
N GLY A 100 -10.71 -6.12 18.80
CA GLY A 100 -10.62 -6.67 17.46
C GLY A 100 -9.66 -5.89 16.58
N THR A 101 -9.53 -6.31 15.33
CA THR A 101 -8.76 -5.59 14.32
C THR A 101 -9.70 -4.79 13.42
N ALA A 102 -9.20 -3.73 12.80
CA ALA A 102 -9.98 -2.97 11.83
C ALA A 102 -10.42 -3.84 10.64
N ALA A 103 -9.63 -4.84 10.25
CA ALA A 103 -9.97 -5.78 9.19
C ALA A 103 -11.16 -6.69 9.55
N GLU A 104 -11.25 -7.15 10.80
CA GLU A 104 -12.41 -7.93 11.26
C GLU A 104 -13.69 -7.11 11.29
N GLU A 105 -13.58 -5.86 11.72
CA GLU A 105 -14.70 -4.93 11.74
C GLU A 105 -15.14 -4.54 10.32
N LEU A 106 -14.18 -4.31 9.42
CA LEU A 106 -14.42 -4.06 8.00
C LEU A 106 -15.26 -5.17 7.36
N SER A 107 -14.90 -6.43 7.60
CA SER A 107 -15.65 -7.58 7.07
C SER A 107 -17.10 -7.62 7.54
N LYS A 108 -17.38 -7.22 8.80
CA LYS A 108 -18.75 -7.11 9.31
C LYS A 108 -19.52 -5.98 8.62
N VAL A 109 -18.91 -4.82 8.46
CA VAL A 109 -19.51 -3.65 7.81
C VAL A 109 -19.87 -3.96 6.37
N GLU A 110 -19.02 -4.65 5.62
CA GLU A 110 -19.30 -5.09 4.26
C GLU A 110 -20.52 -6.02 4.17
N GLY A 111 -20.66 -6.93 5.14
CA GLY A 111 -21.84 -7.76 5.27
C GLY A 111 -23.11 -6.93 5.53
N TYR A 112 -23.03 -5.94 6.41
CA TYR A 112 -24.15 -5.05 6.71
C TYR A 112 -24.54 -4.15 5.54
N ILE A 113 -23.58 -3.63 4.76
CA ILE A 113 -23.86 -2.88 3.53
C ILE A 113 -24.65 -3.74 2.54
N THR A 114 -24.24 -4.99 2.35
CA THR A 114 -24.90 -5.93 1.44
C THR A 114 -26.33 -6.21 1.89
N ASP A 115 -26.55 -6.46 3.18
CA ASP A 115 -27.89 -6.67 3.75
C ASP A 115 -28.75 -5.41 3.68
N ALA A 116 -28.19 -4.23 3.97
CA ALA A 116 -28.91 -2.96 3.92
C ALA A 116 -29.39 -2.64 2.48
N LYS A 117 -28.55 -2.83 1.48
CA LYS A 117 -28.92 -2.65 0.06
C LYS A 117 -30.04 -3.60 -0.36
N ARG A 118 -30.00 -4.85 0.09
CA ARG A 118 -31.07 -5.83 -0.17
C ARG A 118 -32.39 -5.42 0.50
N LEU A 119 -32.34 -4.96 1.74
CA LEU A 119 -33.52 -4.52 2.51
C LEU A 119 -34.12 -3.22 1.96
N GLN A 120 -33.26 -2.29 1.51
CA GLN A 120 -33.69 -1.09 0.79
C GLN A 120 -34.46 -1.42 -0.48
N ALA A 121 -33.94 -2.37 -1.29
CA ALA A 121 -34.63 -2.81 -2.48
C ALA A 121 -36.00 -3.42 -2.18
N GLN A 122 -36.13 -4.21 -1.11
CA GLN A 122 -37.40 -4.75 -0.65
C GLN A 122 -38.39 -3.67 -0.19
N ALA A 123 -37.93 -2.66 0.57
CA ALA A 123 -38.76 -1.52 0.98
C ALA A 123 -39.28 -0.73 -0.22
N ASN A 124 -38.41 -0.49 -1.20
CA ASN A 124 -38.75 0.24 -2.43
C ASN A 124 -39.76 -0.52 -3.29
N LEU A 125 -39.64 -1.85 -3.42
CA LEU A 125 -40.60 -2.69 -4.13
C LEU A 125 -41.98 -2.64 -3.47
N LYS A 126 -42.05 -2.84 -2.16
CA LYS A 126 -43.31 -2.76 -1.41
C LYS A 126 -43.99 -1.39 -1.54
N THR A 127 -43.20 -0.30 -1.44
CA THR A 127 -43.70 1.05 -1.65
C THR A 127 -44.26 1.25 -3.07
N SER A 128 -43.66 0.65 -4.09
CA SER A 128 -44.14 0.72 -5.48
C SER A 128 -45.44 -0.04 -5.70
N GLU A 129 -45.60 -1.20 -5.05
CA GLU A 129 -46.79 -2.04 -5.12
C GLU A 129 -47.99 -1.39 -4.41
N ASN A 130 -47.77 -0.71 -3.27
CA ASN A 130 -48.80 -0.10 -2.45
C ASN A 130 -49.18 1.35 -2.80
N LYS A 131 -48.53 1.95 -3.77
CA LYS A 131 -48.78 3.32 -4.23
C LYS A 131 -50.25 3.62 -4.62
N LYS A 132 -51.11 2.59 -4.64
CA LYS A 132 -52.53 2.74 -5.04
C LYS A 132 -53.49 3.16 -3.91
N SER A 133 -53.06 3.21 -2.64
CA SER A 133 -54.07 3.44 -1.59
C SER A 133 -53.78 4.43 -0.47
N SER A 134 -52.55 4.80 -0.09
CA SER A 134 -52.46 5.72 1.09
C SER A 134 -51.22 6.58 1.25
N GLY A 135 -50.23 6.56 0.38
CA GLY A 135 -49.02 7.40 0.61
C GLY A 135 -48.15 6.94 1.79
N GLU A 136 -48.45 5.83 2.41
CA GLU A 136 -47.61 5.25 3.46
C GLU A 136 -46.41 4.55 2.82
N TYR A 137 -45.21 4.92 3.28
CA TYR A 137 -43.96 4.27 2.89
C TYR A 137 -43.87 2.94 3.64
N GLU A 138 -43.80 1.83 2.90
CA GLU A 138 -43.51 0.54 3.55
C GLU A 138 -42.06 0.48 4.01
N SER A 139 -41.87 -0.03 5.21
CA SER A 139 -40.57 -0.19 5.87
C SER A 139 -40.22 -1.67 6.01
N THR A 140 -38.93 -1.94 6.00
CA THR A 140 -38.39 -3.26 6.37
C THR A 140 -37.69 -3.21 7.72
N MET A 141 -37.72 -4.37 8.43
CA MET A 141 -37.06 -4.49 9.73
C MET A 141 -35.54 -4.61 9.52
N MET A 142 -34.80 -3.90 10.35
CA MET A 142 -33.36 -4.07 10.46
C MET A 142 -33.04 -5.37 11.19
N PRO A 143 -32.07 -6.18 10.73
CA PRO A 143 -31.61 -7.34 11.48
C PRO A 143 -31.08 -6.94 12.87
N ASN A 144 -31.40 -7.71 13.90
CA ASN A 144 -31.01 -7.42 15.29
C ASN A 144 -29.48 -7.20 15.45
N GLY A 145 -28.68 -7.95 14.70
CA GLY A 145 -27.22 -7.79 14.72
C GLY A 145 -26.74 -6.44 14.19
N MET A 146 -27.36 -5.96 13.12
CA MET A 146 -27.07 -4.66 12.53
C MET A 146 -27.58 -3.50 13.43
N GLU A 147 -28.79 -3.62 13.98
CA GLU A 147 -29.33 -2.62 14.93
C GLU A 147 -28.44 -2.49 16.17
N ARG A 148 -28.01 -3.62 16.73
CA ARG A 148 -27.08 -3.63 17.85
C ARG A 148 -25.73 -3.02 17.47
N TYR A 149 -25.23 -3.32 16.28
CA TYR A 149 -23.98 -2.75 15.77
C TYR A 149 -24.02 -1.22 15.73
N PHE A 150 -25.08 -0.61 15.21
CA PHE A 150 -25.24 0.85 15.21
C PHE A 150 -25.28 1.41 16.63
N LYS A 151 -26.05 0.80 17.53
CA LYS A 151 -26.14 1.22 18.94
C LYS A 151 -24.80 1.11 19.68
N ASP A 152 -24.07 0.01 19.48
CA ASP A 152 -22.78 -0.22 20.12
C ASP A 152 -21.72 0.77 19.65
N ASN A 153 -21.89 1.38 18.48
CA ASN A 153 -20.99 2.38 17.91
C ASN A 153 -21.55 3.81 18.01
N ASP A 154 -22.48 4.07 18.91
CA ASP A 154 -23.09 5.38 19.20
C ASP A 154 -23.81 6.03 18.00
N ASP A 155 -24.19 5.26 16.98
CA ASP A 155 -25.06 5.72 15.90
C ASP A 155 -26.53 5.53 16.29
N TYR A 156 -27.10 6.53 16.94
CA TYR A 156 -28.49 6.54 17.40
C TYR A 156 -29.49 7.07 16.35
N GLY A 157 -29.01 7.47 15.17
CA GLY A 157 -29.84 8.02 14.10
C GLY A 157 -30.59 6.94 13.29
N VAL A 158 -30.40 5.68 13.62
CA VAL A 158 -30.97 4.54 12.88
C VAL A 158 -32.04 3.86 13.69
N SER A 159 -33.27 3.76 13.14
CA SER A 159 -34.40 3.08 13.79
C SER A 159 -34.48 1.60 13.40
N ALA A 160 -35.16 0.78 14.22
CA ALA A 160 -35.36 -0.64 13.94
C ALA A 160 -36.17 -0.92 12.65
N ARG A 161 -36.98 0.05 12.20
CA ARG A 161 -37.70 -0.02 10.92
C ARG A 161 -37.25 1.12 10.03
N GLN A 162 -36.92 0.79 8.79
CA GLN A 162 -36.38 1.73 7.82
C GLN A 162 -37.21 1.69 6.53
N ASN A 163 -37.57 2.87 6.01
CA ASN A 163 -38.08 3.03 4.64
C ASN A 163 -36.90 3.15 3.65
N GLY A 164 -37.18 3.32 2.36
CA GLY A 164 -36.16 3.36 1.33
C GLY A 164 -35.12 4.49 1.51
N SER A 165 -35.56 5.68 1.99
CA SER A 165 -34.65 6.83 2.21
C SER A 165 -33.86 6.71 3.51
N GLU A 166 -34.44 6.12 4.53
CA GLU A 166 -33.75 5.85 5.79
C GLU A 166 -32.68 4.75 5.59
N TRP A 167 -32.98 3.74 4.76
CA TRP A 167 -31.98 2.75 4.35
C TRP A 167 -30.82 3.39 3.58
N GLN A 168 -31.11 4.39 2.71
CA GLN A 168 -30.03 5.08 2.01
C GLN A 168 -29.07 5.75 2.99
N ARG A 169 -29.60 6.47 3.98
CA ARG A 169 -28.78 7.10 5.02
C ARG A 169 -27.97 6.07 5.83
N ALA A 170 -28.59 4.92 6.18
CA ALA A 170 -27.87 3.86 6.88
C ALA A 170 -26.75 3.24 6.02
N ILE A 171 -26.97 3.12 4.70
CA ILE A 171 -25.95 2.66 3.75
C ILE A 171 -24.81 3.67 3.66
N ASP A 172 -25.12 4.97 3.50
CA ASP A 172 -24.12 6.03 3.42
C ASP A 172 -23.23 6.04 4.69
N ASN A 173 -23.83 5.95 5.89
CA ASN A 173 -23.09 5.83 7.15
C ASN A 173 -22.16 4.58 7.19
N LEU A 174 -22.64 3.44 6.69
CA LEU A 174 -21.83 2.23 6.63
C LEU A 174 -20.73 2.32 5.58
N GLU A 175 -20.94 2.99 4.47
CA GLU A 175 -19.92 3.22 3.43
C GLU A 175 -18.84 4.16 3.91
N ASP A 176 -19.19 5.25 4.59
CA ASP A 176 -18.21 6.14 5.25
C ASP A 176 -17.39 5.39 6.30
N ARG A 177 -18.08 4.57 7.11
CA ARG A 177 -17.41 3.72 8.09
C ARG A 177 -16.51 2.69 7.45
N LYS A 178 -16.92 2.07 6.34
CA LYS A 178 -16.09 1.17 5.55
C LYS A 178 -14.82 1.87 5.07
N ALA A 179 -14.95 3.07 4.52
CA ALA A 179 -13.81 3.85 4.03
C ALA A 179 -12.79 4.15 5.14
N ALA A 180 -13.24 4.49 6.34
CA ALA A 180 -12.36 4.68 7.50
C ALA A 180 -11.69 3.37 7.93
N LEU A 181 -12.44 2.26 7.99
CA LEU A 181 -11.92 0.95 8.40
C LEU A 181 -10.91 0.37 7.40
N GLU A 182 -11.04 0.64 6.10
CA GLU A 182 -10.03 0.28 5.10
C GLU A 182 -8.69 0.96 5.44
N VAL A 183 -8.72 2.24 5.80
CA VAL A 183 -7.52 2.97 6.20
C VAL A 183 -6.96 2.43 7.52
N PHE A 184 -7.80 2.20 8.52
CA PHE A 184 -7.35 1.68 9.82
C PHE A 184 -6.79 0.25 9.71
N ALA A 185 -7.32 -0.59 8.82
CA ALA A 185 -6.77 -1.90 8.54
C ALA A 185 -5.35 -1.81 7.95
N TYR A 186 -5.12 -0.88 7.04
CA TYR A 186 -3.77 -0.58 6.56
C TYR A 186 -2.86 -0.10 7.70
N MET A 187 -3.35 0.82 8.53
CA MET A 187 -2.59 1.36 9.67
C MET A 187 -2.23 0.28 10.69
N ASP A 188 -3.13 -0.68 10.95
CA ASP A 188 -2.87 -1.84 11.81
C ASP A 188 -1.70 -2.69 11.28
N THR A 189 -1.66 -2.95 9.96
CA THR A 189 -0.59 -3.76 9.35
C THR A 189 0.77 -3.06 9.38
N HIS A 190 0.80 -1.73 9.41
CA HIS A 190 2.01 -0.92 9.43
C HIS A 190 2.36 -0.38 10.83
N GLY A 191 1.58 -0.75 11.85
CA GLY A 191 1.81 -0.30 13.23
C GLY A 191 1.63 1.21 13.43
N LEU A 192 0.79 1.85 12.59
CA LEU A 192 0.51 3.28 12.65
C LEU A 192 -0.59 3.58 13.67
N ALA A 193 -0.49 4.74 14.32
CA ALA A 193 -1.44 5.13 15.37
C ALA A 193 -2.68 5.82 14.79
N TYR A 194 -3.87 5.45 15.29
CA TYR A 194 -5.15 6.13 15.05
C TYR A 194 -6.00 6.13 16.33
N SER A 195 -7.04 6.95 16.37
CA SER A 195 -7.99 7.00 17.47
C SER A 195 -9.22 6.13 17.19
N ALA A 196 -9.86 5.60 18.25
CA ALA A 196 -11.11 4.86 18.15
C ALA A 196 -12.35 5.77 17.97
N GLY A 197 -12.18 7.10 18.00
CA GLY A 197 -13.23 8.07 17.71
C GLY A 197 -13.37 8.36 16.22
N SER A 198 -14.39 9.11 15.87
CA SER A 198 -14.66 9.58 14.51
C SER A 198 -14.85 11.10 14.44
N SER A 199 -14.49 11.81 15.52
CA SER A 199 -14.46 13.27 15.51
C SER A 199 -13.35 13.78 14.57
N LYS A 200 -13.43 15.05 14.22
CA LYS A 200 -12.38 15.69 13.41
C LYS A 200 -10.99 15.51 14.02
N ASP A 201 -10.88 15.69 15.35
CA ASP A 201 -9.62 15.55 16.08
C ASP A 201 -9.11 14.09 16.07
N ASP A 202 -10.03 13.12 16.11
CA ASP A 202 -9.68 11.70 16.03
C ASP A 202 -9.13 11.33 14.65
N LEU A 203 -9.75 11.82 13.59
CA LEU A 203 -9.29 11.63 12.22
C LEU A 203 -7.97 12.36 11.96
N ASP A 204 -7.73 13.52 12.57
CA ASP A 204 -6.44 14.23 12.51
C ASP A 204 -5.27 13.38 13.02
N VAL A 205 -5.48 12.58 14.06
CA VAL A 205 -4.43 11.65 14.56
C VAL A 205 -4.03 10.64 13.48
N ALA A 206 -5.01 10.07 12.79
CA ALA A 206 -4.75 9.12 11.70
C ALA A 206 -4.08 9.81 10.50
N ILE A 207 -4.55 10.99 10.13
CA ILE A 207 -3.98 11.80 9.04
C ILE A 207 -2.51 12.13 9.32
N GLN A 208 -2.19 12.63 10.51
CA GLN A 208 -0.81 12.95 10.89
C GLN A 208 0.09 11.72 10.89
N SER A 209 -0.41 10.58 11.36
CA SER A 209 0.33 9.32 11.38
C SER A 209 0.62 8.81 9.96
N LEU A 210 -0.35 8.90 9.04
CA LEU A 210 -0.16 8.55 7.63
C LEU A 210 0.76 9.53 6.90
N GLN A 211 0.70 10.84 7.20
CA GLN A 211 1.62 11.83 6.63
C GLN A 211 3.06 11.55 7.02
N ALA A 212 3.32 11.28 8.30
CA ALA A 212 4.65 10.90 8.77
C ALA A 212 5.15 9.60 8.09
N HIS A 213 4.26 8.63 7.88
CA HIS A 213 4.60 7.41 7.14
C HIS A 213 4.91 7.69 5.68
N GLN A 214 4.13 8.55 5.01
CA GLN A 214 4.38 8.98 3.63
C GLN A 214 5.74 9.68 3.47
N GLU A 215 6.13 10.53 4.43
CA GLU A 215 7.44 11.19 4.45
C GLU A 215 8.58 10.17 4.61
N THR A 216 8.38 9.14 5.44
CA THR A 216 9.34 8.05 5.62
C THR A 216 9.54 7.30 4.29
N ILE A 217 8.45 6.89 3.62
CA ILE A 217 8.52 6.25 2.31
C ILE A 217 9.25 7.14 1.29
N GLY A 218 8.96 8.45 1.29
CA GLY A 218 9.64 9.42 0.42
C GLY A 218 11.15 9.48 0.65
N THR A 219 11.59 9.42 1.90
CA THR A 219 13.01 9.37 2.27
C THR A 219 13.67 8.06 1.83
N ASP A 220 12.96 6.94 1.98
CA ASP A 220 13.44 5.63 1.54
C ASP A 220 13.61 5.59 0.01
N ILE A 221 12.66 6.14 -0.76
CA ILE A 221 12.77 6.29 -2.21
C ILE A 221 14.02 7.08 -2.60
N GLN A 222 14.28 8.21 -1.93
CA GLN A 222 15.48 9.01 -2.21
C GLN A 222 16.77 8.21 -1.94
N THR A 223 16.80 7.46 -0.85
CA THR A 223 17.95 6.61 -0.50
C THR A 223 18.15 5.50 -1.53
N LEU A 224 17.08 4.82 -1.95
CA LEU A 224 17.13 3.79 -2.99
C LEU A 224 17.61 4.37 -4.32
N MET A 225 17.17 5.58 -4.69
CA MET A 225 17.63 6.25 -5.91
C MET A 225 19.13 6.57 -5.89
N VAL A 226 19.70 6.89 -4.73
CA VAL A 226 21.16 7.07 -4.59
C VAL A 226 21.87 5.73 -4.88
N TYR A 227 21.39 4.62 -4.36
CA TYR A 227 21.96 3.30 -4.68
C TYR A 227 21.86 2.95 -6.17
N VAL A 228 20.72 3.24 -6.80
CA VAL A 228 20.56 3.06 -8.26
C VAL A 228 21.63 3.86 -9.02
N GLN A 229 21.83 5.15 -8.66
CA GLN A 229 22.82 6.00 -9.30
C GLN A 229 24.24 5.48 -9.11
N ASP A 230 24.57 5.00 -7.91
CA ASP A 230 25.89 4.47 -7.59
C ASP A 230 26.19 3.20 -8.43
N PHE A 231 25.26 2.24 -8.46
CA PHE A 231 25.43 1.01 -9.25
C PHE A 231 25.45 1.28 -10.75
N MET A 232 24.69 2.24 -11.25
CA MET A 232 24.75 2.66 -12.65
C MET A 232 26.10 3.35 -12.97
N GLY A 233 26.66 4.10 -12.04
CA GLY A 233 28.00 4.66 -12.13
C GLY A 233 29.07 3.57 -12.19
N GLN A 234 28.99 2.56 -11.36
CA GLN A 234 29.87 1.40 -11.36
C GLN A 234 29.75 0.61 -12.67
N TYR A 235 28.53 0.33 -13.15
CA TYR A 235 28.28 -0.31 -14.44
C TYR A 235 28.99 0.44 -15.59
N ASN A 236 28.82 1.74 -15.66
CA ASN A 236 29.45 2.56 -16.69
C ASN A 236 30.99 2.53 -16.60
N SER A 237 31.53 2.62 -15.39
CA SER A 237 32.97 2.54 -15.15
C SER A 237 33.56 1.18 -15.58
N TYR A 238 32.93 0.08 -15.20
CA TYR A 238 33.37 -1.26 -15.58
C TYR A 238 33.26 -1.50 -17.08
N THR A 239 32.19 -1.00 -17.71
CA THR A 239 32.01 -1.11 -19.16
C THR A 239 33.09 -0.32 -19.93
N GLN A 240 33.43 0.89 -19.47
CA GLN A 240 34.51 1.68 -20.05
C GLN A 240 35.88 1.00 -19.85
N GLY A 241 36.11 0.44 -18.65
CA GLY A 241 37.32 -0.32 -18.35
C GLY A 241 37.47 -1.54 -19.27
N ALA A 242 36.39 -2.30 -19.48
CA ALA A 242 36.37 -3.44 -20.41
C ALA A 242 36.70 -3.01 -21.84
N ASN A 243 36.07 -1.94 -22.34
CA ASN A 243 36.30 -1.45 -23.69
C ASN A 243 37.77 -0.96 -23.88
N SER A 244 38.34 -0.25 -22.91
CA SER A 244 39.72 0.19 -22.93
C SER A 244 40.70 -0.99 -22.95
N ALA A 245 40.43 -2.03 -22.16
CA ALA A 245 41.25 -3.22 -22.12
C ALA A 245 41.21 -4.01 -23.46
N ILE A 246 40.03 -4.13 -24.08
CA ILE A 246 39.87 -4.74 -25.41
C ILE A 246 40.69 -3.97 -26.45
N GLN A 247 40.56 -2.64 -26.48
CA GLN A 247 41.30 -1.78 -27.42
C GLN A 247 42.83 -1.95 -27.26
N SER A 248 43.33 -1.90 -26.03
CA SER A 248 44.75 -2.13 -25.73
C SER A 248 45.21 -3.54 -26.14
N GLY A 249 44.38 -4.57 -25.90
CA GLY A 249 44.66 -5.93 -26.34
C GLY A 249 44.77 -6.02 -27.88
N MET A 250 43.85 -5.38 -28.61
CA MET A 250 43.85 -5.36 -30.08
C MET A 250 45.08 -4.63 -30.63
N GLN A 251 45.48 -3.51 -30.02
CA GLN A 251 46.69 -2.78 -30.40
C GLN A 251 47.96 -3.62 -30.22
N THR A 252 48.06 -4.33 -29.09
CA THR A 252 49.17 -5.24 -28.81
C THR A 252 49.23 -6.35 -29.86
N LEU A 253 48.09 -6.99 -30.17
CA LEU A 253 48.02 -8.04 -31.19
C LEU A 253 48.44 -7.51 -32.59
N THR A 254 47.94 -6.33 -32.93
CA THR A 254 48.31 -5.70 -34.21
C THR A 254 49.81 -5.37 -34.30
N SER A 255 50.42 -4.94 -33.20
CA SER A 255 51.86 -4.64 -33.15
C SER A 255 52.68 -5.90 -33.29
N VAL A 256 52.26 -7.00 -32.62
CA VAL A 256 52.93 -8.30 -32.75
C VAL A 256 52.81 -8.84 -34.19
N ALA A 257 51.62 -8.73 -34.79
CA ALA A 257 51.37 -9.20 -36.16
C ALA A 257 52.17 -8.40 -37.21
N ARG A 258 52.51 -7.12 -36.97
CA ARG A 258 53.31 -6.28 -37.87
C ARG A 258 54.82 -6.45 -37.66
N GLY A 259 55.24 -6.98 -36.51
CA GLY A 259 56.64 -7.20 -36.17
C GLY A 259 57.21 -8.55 -36.66
N GLN A 260 56.38 -9.35 -37.31
CA GLN A 260 56.76 -10.56 -38.02
C GLN A 260 56.77 -10.22 -39.53
#